data_1301a854ecb174154d6edb97c10dc44d
#
_entry.id   1301a854ecb174154d6edb97c10dc44d
#
_cell.length_a   1.000
_cell.length_b   1.000
_cell.length_c   1.000
_cell.angle_alpha   90.00
_cell.angle_beta   90.00
_cell.angle_gamma   90.00
#
_symmetry.space_group_name_H-M   'P 1'
#
loop_
_entity.id
_entity.type
_entity.pdbx_description
1 polymer ?
#
loop_
_entity_poly.entity_id
_entity_poly.type
_entity_poly.pdbx_seq_one_letter_code
_entity_poly.pdbx_strand_id
1 'polypeptide(L)'
;MYMLFAPDRLCSCTRFRQNNEPNIIPLHTFCEAGKIDRQDDARGFDFFRKENMVPIVTFIGWHNSGKTTLIQEVVRHLKQMNLRVAVIKSSKHSGIEFDRPGTDTDVFRQAGADAVTLMAPDQFVMMTAPQDDNVLTLIHRYFNQYDIVIGEGFKHERKIPKIEVTRRGFEPLADTVHRVIATVTDQPLTGENVFRPDESGKLAEFIARKFITEENKYAERALLFVNGRKIPMKGFVQDALAGTVKGFIQSLKQTGEVSQVELLIQYTGEDTPPEEESP
;
A
#
# COMPACT_ATOMS: atom_id res chain seq x y z
N MET A 1 -22.69 31.12 29.19
CA MET A 1 -22.55 29.65 29.37
C MET A 1 -23.95 29.09 29.27
N TYR A 2 -24.35 28.65 28.09
CA TYR A 2 -25.62 27.95 27.86
C TYR A 2 -25.30 26.48 27.57
N MET A 3 -25.74 25.62 28.48
CA MET A 3 -25.78 24.16 28.29
C MET A 3 -27.09 23.82 27.56
N LEU A 4 -26.99 23.22 26.40
CA LEU A 4 -28.10 22.51 25.75
C LEU A 4 -27.87 21.03 25.99
N PHE A 5 -28.72 20.42 26.79
CA PHE A 5 -28.75 18.95 26.99
C PHE A 5 -29.48 18.31 25.80
N ALA A 6 -28.73 17.50 25.03
CA ALA A 6 -29.31 16.41 24.27
C ALA A 6 -28.88 15.11 24.96
N PRO A 7 -29.76 14.12 25.15
CA PRO A 7 -29.39 12.89 25.84
C PRO A 7 -28.40 12.14 24.95
N ASP A 8 -27.21 11.88 25.48
CA ASP A 8 -26.16 10.96 25.01
C ASP A 8 -24.86 11.50 24.41
N ARG A 9 -24.52 12.80 24.47
CA ARG A 9 -23.11 13.21 24.21
C ARG A 9 -22.81 14.61 24.73
N LEU A 10 -21.89 14.70 25.69
CA LEU A 10 -21.23 15.96 26.08
C LEU A 10 -20.14 16.34 25.05
N CYS A 11 -20.37 17.41 24.30
CA CYS A 11 -19.36 18.01 23.43
C CYS A 11 -18.93 19.33 24.06
N SER A 12 -17.67 19.47 24.48
CA SER A 12 -17.11 20.73 24.97
C SER A 12 -16.51 21.53 23.82
N CYS A 13 -17.06 22.74 23.58
CA CYS A 13 -16.51 23.65 22.58
C CYS A 13 -15.50 24.61 23.18
N THR A 14 -14.31 24.71 22.63
CA THR A 14 -13.34 25.77 22.89
C THR A 14 -13.41 26.82 21.78
N ARG A 15 -13.54 28.08 22.17
CA ARG A 15 -13.53 29.24 21.24
C ARG A 15 -12.11 29.52 20.76
N PHE A 16 -11.90 29.56 19.45
CA PHE A 16 -10.72 30.17 18.85
C PHE A 16 -11.00 31.61 18.42
N ARG A 17 -10.11 32.52 18.78
CA ARG A 17 -10.14 33.92 18.27
C ARG A 17 -9.03 34.05 17.22
N GLN A 18 -9.38 34.36 16.01
CA GLN A 18 -8.50 35.01 15.04
C GLN A 18 -9.03 36.42 14.75
N ASN A 19 -8.14 37.41 14.85
CA ASN A 19 -8.34 38.79 14.43
C ASN A 19 -9.63 39.47 14.90
N ASN A 20 -9.71 39.76 16.17
CA ASN A 20 -10.67 40.71 16.84
C ASN A 20 -12.16 40.65 16.43
N GLU A 21 -12.59 39.72 15.60
CA GLU A 21 -14.00 39.47 15.31
C GLU A 21 -14.37 38.01 15.64
N PRO A 22 -15.56 37.74 16.23
CA PRO A 22 -15.99 36.40 16.55
C PRO A 22 -16.53 35.71 15.28
N ASN A 23 -15.68 34.97 14.58
CA ASN A 23 -16.14 34.07 13.52
C ASN A 23 -16.74 32.83 14.19
N ILE A 24 -18.05 32.72 14.19
CA ILE A 24 -18.78 31.53 14.67
C ILE A 24 -18.84 30.55 13.51
N ILE A 25 -17.97 29.54 13.51
CA ILE A 25 -18.07 28.38 12.59
C ILE A 25 -19.21 27.51 13.13
N PRO A 26 -20.20 27.13 12.32
CA PRO A 26 -21.34 26.32 12.78
C PRO A 26 -20.84 24.93 13.27
N LEU A 27 -21.35 24.48 14.39
CA LEU A 27 -20.99 23.22 15.08
C LEU A 27 -21.05 21.95 14.19
N HIS A 28 -21.91 21.98 13.18
CA HIS A 28 -22.10 20.82 12.31
C HIS A 28 -20.95 20.58 11.33
N THR A 29 -20.16 21.61 10.99
CA THR A 29 -19.00 21.44 10.08
C THR A 29 -17.84 20.69 10.74
N PHE A 30 -17.74 20.73 12.07
CA PHE A 30 -16.67 20.03 12.83
C PHE A 30 -17.04 18.59 13.21
N CYS A 31 -18.34 18.25 13.30
CA CYS A 31 -18.78 16.89 13.63
C CYS A 31 -18.78 15.92 12.44
N GLU A 32 -18.80 16.43 11.20
CA GLU A 32 -18.80 15.57 10.00
C GLU A 32 -17.40 15.18 9.51
N ALA A 33 -16.37 15.96 9.86
CA ALA A 33 -14.97 15.67 9.49
C ALA A 33 -14.37 14.40 10.13
N GLY A 34 -15.10 13.74 11.00
CA GLY A 34 -14.65 12.52 11.71
C GLY A 34 -15.39 11.24 11.34
N LYS A 35 -16.26 11.24 10.34
CA LYS A 35 -16.88 10.00 9.86
C LYS A 35 -15.94 9.30 8.88
N ILE A 36 -15.04 8.49 9.44
CA ILE A 36 -14.39 7.43 8.67
C ILE A 36 -15.52 6.56 8.14
N ASP A 37 -15.69 6.52 6.80
CA ASP A 37 -16.75 5.74 6.17
C ASP A 37 -16.51 4.25 6.39
N ARG A 38 -17.24 3.66 7.35
CA ARG A 38 -17.13 2.25 7.73
C ARG A 38 -17.48 1.28 6.59
N GLN A 39 -18.27 1.73 5.61
CA GLN A 39 -18.64 0.89 4.46
C GLN A 39 -17.53 0.80 3.42
N ASP A 40 -16.72 1.87 3.26
CA ASP A 40 -15.56 1.87 2.36
C ASP A 40 -14.37 1.10 2.95
N ASP A 41 -14.28 1.02 4.28
CA ASP A 41 -13.23 0.25 4.98
C ASP A 41 -13.37 -1.25 4.72
N ALA A 42 -14.58 -1.81 4.86
CA ALA A 42 -14.84 -3.22 4.58
C ALA A 42 -14.57 -3.58 3.11
N ARG A 43 -15.00 -2.73 2.16
CA ARG A 43 -14.79 -2.97 0.72
C ARG A 43 -13.33 -2.90 0.30
N GLY A 44 -12.52 -2.10 0.99
CA GLY A 44 -11.09 -2.00 0.72
C GLY A 44 -10.30 -3.22 1.16
N PHE A 45 -10.68 -3.75 2.29
CA PHE A 45 -10.12 -4.97 2.85
C PHE A 45 -10.52 -6.20 2.00
N ASP A 46 -11.79 -6.29 1.60
CA ASP A 46 -12.28 -7.32 0.69
C ASP A 46 -11.59 -7.30 -0.67
N PHE A 47 -11.10 -6.14 -1.13
CA PHE A 47 -10.37 -6.05 -2.38
C PHE A 47 -9.05 -6.84 -2.33
N PHE A 48 -8.20 -6.59 -1.34
CA PHE A 48 -6.93 -7.34 -1.19
C PHE A 48 -7.19 -8.82 -0.91
N ARG A 49 -8.23 -9.13 -0.16
CA ARG A 49 -8.66 -10.48 0.17
C ARG A 49 -9.19 -11.24 -1.05
N LYS A 50 -10.00 -10.60 -1.89
CA LYS A 50 -10.52 -11.20 -3.15
C LYS A 50 -9.46 -11.35 -4.23
N GLU A 51 -8.52 -10.42 -4.27
CA GLU A 51 -7.45 -10.42 -5.26
C GLU A 51 -6.22 -11.18 -4.78
N ASN A 52 -6.25 -11.70 -3.54
CA ASN A 52 -5.15 -12.46 -2.91
C ASN A 52 -3.78 -11.75 -3.07
N MET A 53 -3.78 -10.45 -2.91
CA MET A 53 -2.61 -9.59 -3.08
C MET A 53 -1.87 -9.42 -1.78
N VAL A 54 -0.54 -9.30 -1.85
CA VAL A 54 0.22 -8.80 -0.72
C VAL A 54 -0.44 -7.50 -0.23
N PRO A 55 -0.86 -7.43 1.02
CA PRO A 55 -1.54 -6.25 1.52
C PRO A 55 -0.60 -5.05 1.51
N ILE A 56 -1.14 -3.91 1.12
CA ILE A 56 -0.46 -2.62 1.23
C ILE A 56 -1.30 -1.66 2.05
N VAL A 57 -0.64 -0.90 2.91
CA VAL A 57 -1.19 0.29 3.57
C VAL A 57 -0.20 1.45 3.38
N THR A 58 -0.71 2.63 3.06
CA THR A 58 0.14 3.79 2.80
C THR A 58 -0.06 4.90 3.83
N PHE A 59 1.03 5.57 4.18
CA PHE A 59 1.03 6.74 5.05
C PHE A 59 0.97 8.00 4.21
N ILE A 60 -0.04 8.81 4.44
CA ILE A 60 -0.26 10.10 3.78
C ILE A 60 -0.19 11.23 4.80
N GLY A 61 -0.03 12.44 4.33
CA GLY A 61 0.05 13.65 5.16
C GLY A 61 0.91 14.72 4.49
N TRP A 62 0.89 15.91 5.03
CA TRP A 62 1.66 17.04 4.52
C TRP A 62 3.18 16.81 4.67
N HIS A 63 3.96 17.58 3.92
CA HIS A 63 5.41 17.58 4.10
C HIS A 63 5.75 17.92 5.55
N ASN A 64 6.77 17.25 6.10
CA ASN A 64 7.21 17.41 7.50
C ASN A 64 6.16 17.05 8.59
N SER A 65 5.08 16.35 8.27
CA SER A 65 4.12 15.86 9.26
C SER A 65 4.66 14.71 10.15
N GLY A 66 5.87 14.20 9.88
CA GLY A 66 6.51 13.12 10.66
C GLY A 66 6.26 11.71 10.12
N LYS A 67 5.73 11.57 8.89
CA LYS A 67 5.45 10.26 8.26
C LYS A 67 6.65 9.32 8.28
N THR A 68 7.78 9.78 7.79
CA THR A 68 8.98 8.93 7.65
C THR A 68 9.45 8.39 8.99
N THR A 69 9.45 9.22 10.04
CA THR A 69 9.81 8.81 11.41
C THR A 69 8.82 7.77 11.95
N LEU A 70 7.52 8.01 11.75
CA LEU A 70 6.47 7.08 12.19
C LEU A 70 6.56 5.75 11.45
N ILE A 71 6.74 5.78 10.13
CA ILE A 71 6.91 4.57 9.30
C ILE A 71 8.10 3.75 9.80
N GLN A 72 9.23 4.40 10.11
CA GLN A 72 10.42 3.74 10.62
C GLN A 72 10.12 2.97 11.91
N GLU A 73 9.39 3.56 12.85
CA GLU A 73 9.00 2.90 14.11
C GLU A 73 8.00 1.75 13.86
N VAL A 74 6.99 1.99 13.02
CA VAL A 74 6.01 0.95 12.65
C VAL A 74 6.71 -0.25 12.00
N VAL A 75 7.64 -0.01 11.08
CA VAL A 75 8.42 -1.09 10.44
C VAL A 75 9.20 -1.89 11.50
N ARG A 76 9.84 -1.23 12.48
CA ARG A 76 10.55 -1.94 13.56
C ARG A 76 9.60 -2.86 14.34
N HIS A 77 8.43 -2.37 14.72
CA HIS A 77 7.45 -3.17 15.45
C HIS A 77 6.92 -4.35 14.62
N LEU A 78 6.61 -4.15 13.34
CA LEU A 78 6.21 -5.24 12.43
C LEU A 78 7.33 -6.28 12.27
N LYS A 79 8.59 -5.86 12.20
CA LYS A 79 9.76 -6.76 12.19
C LYS A 79 9.90 -7.55 13.48
N GLN A 80 9.59 -6.96 14.65
CA GLN A 80 9.56 -7.68 15.93
C GLN A 80 8.45 -8.74 16.00
N MET A 81 7.40 -8.60 15.20
CA MET A 81 6.35 -9.61 15.00
C MET A 81 6.76 -10.71 13.99
N ASN A 82 8.03 -10.77 13.57
CA ASN A 82 8.58 -11.68 12.56
C ASN A 82 7.94 -11.55 11.16
N LEU A 83 7.38 -10.40 10.82
CA LEU A 83 6.83 -10.15 9.50
C LEU A 83 7.92 -9.72 8.52
N ARG A 84 7.80 -10.15 7.27
CA ARG A 84 8.61 -9.66 6.15
C ARG A 84 7.93 -8.41 5.61
N VAL A 85 8.58 -7.26 5.79
CA VAL A 85 8.03 -5.94 5.45
C VAL A 85 8.80 -5.35 4.29
N ALA A 86 8.08 -4.96 3.23
CA ALA A 86 8.62 -4.11 2.16
C ALA A 86 8.16 -2.67 2.36
N VAL A 87 8.97 -1.72 1.90
CA VAL A 87 8.61 -0.30 1.93
C VAL A 87 8.71 0.27 0.53
N ILE A 88 7.68 1.03 0.11
CA ILE A 88 7.64 1.73 -1.17
C ILE A 88 7.35 3.21 -0.95
N LYS A 89 8.08 4.08 -1.63
CA LYS A 89 7.91 5.53 -1.54
C LYS A 89 7.56 6.13 -2.89
N SER A 90 6.52 6.97 -2.91
CA SER A 90 6.18 7.80 -4.05
C SER A 90 6.91 9.14 -3.97
N SER A 91 7.49 9.58 -5.07
CA SER A 91 8.02 10.92 -5.24
C SER A 91 7.37 11.61 -6.44
N LYS A 92 7.14 12.92 -6.31
CA LYS A 92 6.72 13.76 -7.43
C LYS A 92 7.91 14.34 -8.23
N HIS A 93 9.10 14.20 -7.67
CA HIS A 93 10.32 14.74 -8.29
C HIS A 93 10.90 13.72 -9.26
N SER A 94 11.24 14.16 -10.44
CA SER A 94 12.09 13.43 -11.39
C SER A 94 13.56 13.70 -11.08
N GLY A 95 14.46 12.89 -11.67
CA GLY A 95 15.89 13.08 -11.51
C GLY A 95 16.42 12.80 -10.10
N ILE A 96 15.79 11.92 -9.36
CA ILE A 96 16.29 11.50 -8.03
C ILE A 96 17.56 10.70 -8.24
N GLU A 97 18.64 11.16 -7.64
CA GLU A 97 19.93 10.46 -7.63
C GLU A 97 19.91 9.38 -6.54
N PHE A 98 19.94 8.11 -6.95
CA PHE A 98 20.09 6.96 -6.07
C PHE A 98 21.54 6.49 -5.99
N ASP A 99 22.36 6.91 -6.93
CA ASP A 99 23.75 6.53 -7.04
C ASP A 99 24.65 7.76 -6.94
N ARG A 100 25.91 7.54 -6.59
CA ARG A 100 26.90 8.63 -6.56
C ARG A 100 27.35 8.92 -7.98
N PRO A 101 27.44 10.21 -8.39
CA PRO A 101 27.98 10.59 -9.68
C PRO A 101 29.38 9.99 -9.90
N GLY A 102 29.59 9.39 -11.07
CA GLY A 102 30.87 8.84 -11.48
C GLY A 102 31.16 7.40 -11.03
N THR A 103 30.20 6.71 -10.42
CA THR A 103 30.29 5.25 -10.24
C THR A 103 30.06 4.51 -11.56
N ASP A 104 30.50 3.26 -11.67
CA ASP A 104 30.30 2.47 -12.89
C ASP A 104 28.81 2.36 -13.27
N THR A 105 27.93 2.16 -12.28
CA THR A 105 26.49 2.11 -12.46
C THR A 105 25.91 3.43 -12.96
N ASP A 106 26.39 4.56 -12.47
CA ASP A 106 26.03 5.88 -12.96
C ASP A 106 26.50 6.11 -14.40
N VAL A 107 27.74 5.71 -14.71
CA VAL A 107 28.31 5.80 -16.07
C VAL A 107 27.47 4.98 -17.07
N PHE A 108 27.09 3.76 -16.73
CA PHE A 108 26.22 2.93 -17.59
C PHE A 108 24.86 3.57 -17.82
N ARG A 109 24.26 4.14 -16.78
CA ARG A 109 22.99 4.87 -16.89
C ARG A 109 23.10 6.10 -17.77
N GLN A 110 24.16 6.88 -17.63
CA GLN A 110 24.43 8.06 -18.49
C GLN A 110 24.71 7.68 -19.95
N ALA A 111 25.27 6.50 -20.18
CA ALA A 111 25.46 5.94 -21.51
C ALA A 111 24.15 5.52 -22.20
N GLY A 112 23.02 5.54 -21.48
CA GLY A 112 21.69 5.27 -22.03
C GLY A 112 21.22 3.83 -21.85
N ALA A 113 21.77 3.06 -20.91
CA ALA A 113 21.24 1.74 -20.59
C ALA A 113 19.80 1.85 -20.04
N ASP A 114 18.86 1.05 -20.57
CA ASP A 114 17.46 1.02 -20.17
C ASP A 114 17.28 0.51 -18.73
N ALA A 115 18.19 -0.35 -18.26
CA ALA A 115 18.25 -0.81 -16.90
C ALA A 115 19.71 -1.01 -16.45
N VAL A 116 19.99 -0.66 -15.21
CA VAL A 116 21.29 -0.91 -14.57
C VAL A 116 21.03 -1.65 -13.26
N THR A 117 21.77 -2.73 -13.05
CA THR A 117 21.63 -3.58 -11.86
C THR A 117 22.98 -3.72 -11.17
N LEU A 118 22.99 -3.46 -9.86
CA LEU A 118 24.08 -3.81 -8.96
C LEU A 118 23.72 -5.06 -8.16
N MET A 119 24.54 -6.08 -8.24
CA MET A 119 24.41 -7.27 -7.42
C MET A 119 25.64 -7.38 -6.51
N ALA A 120 25.41 -7.33 -5.22
CA ALA A 120 26.42 -7.50 -4.18
C ALA A 120 26.02 -8.64 -3.23
N PRO A 121 26.91 -9.17 -2.39
CA PRO A 121 26.60 -10.28 -1.48
C PRO A 121 25.46 -10.02 -0.50
N ASP A 122 25.21 -8.75 -0.17
CA ASP A 122 24.26 -8.30 0.84
C ASP A 122 23.12 -7.44 0.28
N GLN A 123 23.17 -7.10 -1.01
CA GLN A 123 22.15 -6.23 -1.62
C GLN A 123 22.00 -6.44 -3.12
N PHE A 124 20.80 -6.19 -3.59
CA PHE A 124 20.43 -6.13 -4.99
C PHE A 124 19.75 -4.79 -5.26
N VAL A 125 20.27 -4.01 -6.21
CA VAL A 125 19.70 -2.72 -6.61
C VAL A 125 19.48 -2.73 -8.12
N MET A 126 18.25 -2.41 -8.55
CA MET A 126 17.91 -2.26 -9.96
C MET A 126 17.34 -0.87 -10.21
N MET A 127 17.89 -0.18 -11.17
CA MET A 127 17.42 1.13 -11.65
C MET A 127 16.93 0.97 -13.09
N THR A 128 15.66 1.29 -13.31
CA THR A 128 15.00 1.22 -14.61
C THR A 128 13.91 2.28 -14.70
N ALA A 129 13.50 2.62 -15.89
CA ALA A 129 12.28 3.41 -16.06
C ALA A 129 11.07 2.63 -15.56
N PRO A 130 10.03 3.31 -15.02
CA PRO A 130 8.79 2.63 -14.64
C PRO A 130 8.20 1.92 -15.86
N GLN A 131 8.03 0.60 -15.73
CA GLN A 131 7.41 -0.22 -16.79
C GLN A 131 5.88 -0.26 -16.69
N ASP A 132 5.33 0.16 -15.57
CA ASP A 132 3.90 0.18 -15.30
C ASP A 132 3.61 1.31 -14.31
N ASP A 133 2.57 2.09 -14.58
CA ASP A 133 2.09 3.17 -13.70
C ASP A 133 1.23 2.64 -12.55
N ASN A 134 0.85 1.37 -12.58
CA ASN A 134 0.01 0.77 -11.56
C ASN A 134 0.85 0.20 -10.41
N VAL A 135 0.85 0.90 -9.29
CA VAL A 135 1.59 0.49 -8.08
C VAL A 135 1.21 -0.91 -7.59
N LEU A 136 -0.03 -1.35 -7.78
CA LEU A 136 -0.46 -2.69 -7.37
C LEU A 136 0.19 -3.78 -8.25
N THR A 137 0.31 -3.56 -9.56
CA THR A 137 1.04 -4.46 -10.47
C THR A 137 2.53 -4.54 -10.08
N LEU A 138 3.13 -3.40 -9.74
CA LEU A 138 4.52 -3.35 -9.28
C LEU A 138 4.70 -4.15 -7.97
N ILE A 139 3.79 -3.97 -7.01
CA ILE A 139 3.81 -4.71 -5.75
C ILE A 139 3.72 -6.22 -5.99
N HIS A 140 2.83 -6.65 -6.85
CA HIS A 140 2.72 -8.05 -7.22
C HIS A 140 3.98 -8.62 -7.83
N ARG A 141 4.61 -7.88 -8.75
CA ARG A 141 5.79 -8.33 -9.46
C ARG A 141 7.00 -8.47 -8.56
N TYR A 142 7.20 -7.53 -7.63
CA TYR A 142 8.44 -7.43 -6.88
C TYR A 142 8.33 -7.76 -5.39
N PHE A 143 7.11 -7.75 -4.82
CA PHE A 143 6.91 -7.88 -3.38
C PHE A 143 6.00 -9.04 -2.95
N ASN A 144 5.72 -10.00 -3.84
CA ASN A 144 4.84 -11.13 -3.56
C ASN A 144 5.33 -12.05 -2.42
N GLN A 145 6.61 -12.01 -2.11
CA GLN A 145 7.22 -12.79 -1.03
C GLN A 145 7.19 -12.09 0.35
N TYR A 146 6.67 -10.86 0.43
CA TYR A 146 6.55 -10.13 1.69
C TYR A 146 5.17 -10.32 2.30
N ASP A 147 5.08 -10.16 3.62
CA ASP A 147 3.82 -10.32 4.33
C ASP A 147 2.98 -9.04 4.28
N ILE A 148 3.64 -7.88 4.14
CA ILE A 148 2.99 -6.58 4.00
C ILE A 148 3.90 -5.57 3.29
N VAL A 149 3.29 -4.65 2.54
CA VAL A 149 3.95 -3.48 1.96
C VAL A 149 3.50 -2.22 2.69
N ILE A 150 4.46 -1.43 3.16
CA ILE A 150 4.22 -0.11 3.74
C ILE A 150 4.55 0.95 2.68
N GLY A 151 3.57 1.78 2.34
CA GLY A 151 3.73 2.88 1.40
C GLY A 151 3.97 4.22 2.10
N GLU A 152 4.79 5.09 1.51
CA GLU A 152 4.84 6.51 1.84
C GLU A 152 4.37 7.33 0.62
N GLY A 153 3.28 8.07 0.77
CA GLY A 153 2.66 8.83 -0.31
C GLY A 153 1.47 8.11 -0.94
N PHE A 154 1.36 8.07 -2.27
CA PHE A 154 0.28 7.41 -3.00
C PHE A 154 -1.13 7.89 -2.63
N LYS A 155 -1.30 9.15 -2.27
CA LYS A 155 -2.56 9.71 -1.76
C LYS A 155 -3.70 9.65 -2.79
N HIS A 156 -3.38 9.59 -4.09
CA HIS A 156 -4.36 9.54 -5.18
C HIS A 156 -4.79 8.12 -5.55
N GLU A 157 -4.13 7.10 -5.01
CA GLU A 157 -4.48 5.70 -5.25
C GLU A 157 -5.76 5.31 -4.53
N ARG A 158 -6.87 5.21 -5.27
CA ARG A 158 -8.19 4.99 -4.69
C ARG A 158 -8.37 3.64 -4.01
N LYS A 159 -7.64 2.62 -4.47
CA LYS A 159 -7.78 1.22 -3.99
C LYS A 159 -6.95 0.92 -2.74
N ILE A 160 -5.97 1.75 -2.41
CA ILE A 160 -5.05 1.51 -1.30
C ILE A 160 -5.58 2.15 -0.02
N PRO A 161 -5.69 1.40 1.10
CA PRO A 161 -5.98 1.94 2.42
C PRO A 161 -4.89 2.90 2.89
N LYS A 162 -5.29 3.94 3.58
CA LYS A 162 -4.40 5.03 4.00
C LYS A 162 -4.46 5.27 5.49
N ILE A 163 -3.31 5.59 6.07
CA ILE A 163 -3.15 6.13 7.40
C ILE A 163 -2.72 7.58 7.24
N GLU A 164 -3.56 8.49 7.69
CA GLU A 164 -3.23 9.91 7.68
C GLU A 164 -2.34 10.26 8.86
N VAL A 165 -1.23 10.95 8.58
CA VAL A 165 -0.34 11.53 9.61
C VAL A 165 -0.47 13.04 9.55
N THR A 166 -1.12 13.62 10.54
CA THR A 166 -1.34 15.05 10.66
C THR A 166 -0.87 15.58 12.01
N ARG A 167 -0.60 16.86 12.10
CA ARG A 167 -0.19 17.56 13.32
C ARG A 167 -0.95 18.85 13.47
N ARG A 168 -0.87 19.44 14.66
CA ARG A 168 -1.43 20.76 14.91
C ARG A 168 -0.91 21.76 13.87
N GLY A 169 -1.82 22.51 13.26
CA GLY A 169 -1.53 23.51 12.24
C GLY A 169 -1.58 22.99 10.79
N PHE A 170 -1.86 21.70 10.57
CA PHE A 170 -2.12 21.17 9.24
C PHE A 170 -3.60 20.86 9.04
N GLU A 171 -4.11 21.16 7.87
CA GLU A 171 -5.47 20.78 7.45
C GLU A 171 -5.53 19.25 7.25
N PRO A 172 -6.59 18.57 7.72
CA PRO A 172 -6.82 17.18 7.46
C PRO A 172 -6.94 16.89 5.95
N LEU A 173 -6.39 15.77 5.52
CA LEU A 173 -6.55 15.28 4.15
C LEU A 173 -7.72 14.32 4.00
N ALA A 174 -8.29 13.83 5.10
CA ALA A 174 -9.33 12.80 5.12
C ALA A 174 -10.54 13.15 4.26
N ASP A 175 -10.90 14.44 4.15
CA ASP A 175 -12.04 14.92 3.35
C ASP A 175 -11.77 14.91 1.84
N THR A 176 -10.49 14.84 1.43
CA THR A 176 -10.07 14.91 0.02
C THR A 176 -9.50 13.63 -0.50
N VAL A 177 -9.31 12.63 0.37
CA VAL A 177 -8.63 11.37 0.07
C VAL A 177 -9.50 10.17 0.43
N HIS A 178 -9.61 9.24 -0.49
CA HIS A 178 -10.39 8.03 -0.27
C HIS A 178 -9.66 7.02 0.63
N ARG A 179 -10.41 6.26 1.45
CA ARG A 179 -9.96 5.12 2.24
C ARG A 179 -8.93 5.45 3.31
N VAL A 180 -9.15 6.53 4.04
CA VAL A 180 -8.41 6.76 5.28
C VAL A 180 -8.98 5.86 6.36
N ILE A 181 -8.20 4.89 6.83
CA ILE A 181 -8.62 3.86 7.79
C ILE A 181 -8.16 4.15 9.22
N ALA A 182 -7.20 5.05 9.38
CA ALA A 182 -6.71 5.51 10.66
C ALA A 182 -6.06 6.89 10.51
N THR A 183 -6.01 7.62 11.62
CA THR A 183 -5.35 8.92 11.71
C THR A 183 -4.35 8.91 12.87
N VAL A 184 -3.14 9.40 12.62
CA VAL A 184 -2.12 9.65 13.65
C VAL A 184 -1.95 11.14 13.83
N THR A 185 -2.18 11.64 15.05
CA THR A 185 -2.19 13.08 15.30
C THR A 185 -1.85 13.44 16.74
N ASP A 186 -1.25 14.61 16.94
CA ASP A 186 -1.06 15.26 18.23
C ASP A 186 -2.22 16.20 18.62
N GLN A 187 -3.21 16.35 17.74
CA GLN A 187 -4.42 17.15 18.00
C GLN A 187 -5.35 16.41 18.98
N PRO A 188 -6.24 17.12 19.71
CA PRO A 188 -7.18 16.51 20.65
C PRO A 188 -8.35 15.82 19.93
N LEU A 189 -8.02 15.02 18.91
CA LEU A 189 -8.96 14.17 18.19
C LEU A 189 -9.07 12.83 18.92
N THR A 190 -10.30 12.32 19.05
CA THR A 190 -10.60 11.02 19.65
C THR A 190 -11.43 10.19 18.69
N GLY A 191 -11.19 8.90 18.65
CA GLY A 191 -11.92 7.97 17.80
C GLY A 191 -11.33 6.57 17.86
N GLU A 192 -12.01 5.60 17.30
CA GLU A 192 -11.65 4.19 17.37
C GLU A 192 -10.28 3.90 16.69
N ASN A 193 -9.96 4.61 15.60
CA ASN A 193 -8.73 4.43 14.82
C ASN A 193 -7.86 5.70 14.81
N VAL A 194 -7.87 6.42 15.94
CA VAL A 194 -7.01 7.59 16.15
C VAL A 194 -5.89 7.22 17.09
N PHE A 195 -4.66 7.46 16.65
CA PHE A 195 -3.44 7.14 17.38
C PHE A 195 -2.64 8.41 17.65
N ARG A 196 -1.79 8.36 18.67
CA ARG A 196 -0.80 9.40 18.96
C ARG A 196 0.52 9.07 18.25
N PRO A 197 1.36 10.09 17.96
CA PRO A 197 2.65 9.87 17.30
C PRO A 197 3.58 8.91 18.04
N ASP A 198 3.46 8.81 19.38
CA ASP A 198 4.22 7.91 20.25
C ASP A 198 3.59 6.51 20.41
N GLU A 199 2.42 6.26 19.80
CA GLU A 199 1.73 4.98 19.83
C GLU A 199 2.03 4.09 18.61
N SER A 200 3.27 4.18 18.07
CA SER A 200 3.69 3.41 16.88
C SER A 200 3.52 1.90 17.04
N GLY A 201 3.69 1.36 18.26
CA GLY A 201 3.47 -0.05 18.55
C GLY A 201 1.99 -0.46 18.42
N LYS A 202 1.07 0.33 18.99
CA LYS A 202 -0.38 0.08 18.84
C LYS A 202 -0.83 0.21 17.39
N LEU A 203 -0.24 1.14 16.65
CA LEU A 203 -0.51 1.29 15.23
C LEU A 203 -0.03 0.08 14.43
N ALA A 204 1.16 -0.45 14.74
CA ALA A 204 1.68 -1.67 14.12
C ALA A 204 0.79 -2.88 14.42
N GLU A 205 0.31 -3.04 15.66
CA GLU A 205 -0.66 -4.08 16.03
C GLU A 205 -2.00 -3.92 15.27
N PHE A 206 -2.49 -2.69 15.14
CA PHE A 206 -3.68 -2.40 14.33
C PHE A 206 -3.47 -2.82 12.87
N ILE A 207 -2.33 -2.48 12.26
CA ILE A 207 -1.98 -2.86 10.90
C ILE A 207 -1.88 -4.39 10.79
N ALA A 208 -1.15 -5.05 11.68
CA ALA A 208 -1.00 -6.51 11.66
C ALA A 208 -2.36 -7.21 11.77
N ARG A 209 -3.17 -6.85 12.76
CA ARG A 209 -4.51 -7.42 12.95
C ARG A 209 -5.44 -7.20 11.75
N LYS A 210 -5.31 -6.05 11.08
CA LYS A 210 -6.17 -5.70 9.96
C LYS A 210 -5.75 -6.36 8.66
N PHE A 211 -4.46 -6.51 8.42
CA PHE A 211 -3.93 -6.95 7.13
C PHE A 211 -3.29 -8.33 7.14
N ILE A 212 -2.83 -8.83 8.29
CA ILE A 212 -2.18 -10.13 8.42
C ILE A 212 -3.17 -11.10 9.06
N THR A 213 -3.99 -11.71 8.24
CA THR A 213 -4.89 -12.80 8.67
C THR A 213 -4.29 -14.15 8.29
N GLU A 214 -4.72 -15.23 8.96
CA GLU A 214 -4.29 -16.59 8.58
C GLU A 214 -4.63 -16.89 7.11
N GLU A 215 -5.74 -16.34 6.61
CA GLU A 215 -6.15 -16.48 5.21
C GLU A 215 -5.21 -15.76 4.24
N ASN A 216 -4.57 -14.64 4.65
CA ASN A 216 -3.59 -13.92 3.85
C ASN A 216 -2.20 -14.58 3.88
N LYS A 217 -1.92 -15.48 4.84
CA LYS A 217 -0.69 -16.29 4.87
C LYS A 217 -0.68 -17.37 3.78
N TYR A 218 -1.84 -17.74 3.26
CA TYR A 218 -1.92 -18.61 2.10
C TYR A 218 -1.87 -17.73 0.84
N ALA A 219 -0.65 -17.48 0.38
CA ALA A 219 -0.41 -16.83 -0.91
C ALA A 219 -1.27 -17.45 -2.01
N GLU A 220 -1.66 -16.66 -2.99
CA GLU A 220 -2.32 -17.17 -4.20
C GLU A 220 -1.64 -18.45 -4.67
N ARG A 221 -2.42 -19.50 -4.89
CA ARG A 221 -1.90 -20.75 -5.45
C ARG A 221 -1.38 -20.56 -6.87
N ALA A 222 -1.93 -19.59 -7.60
CA ALA A 222 -1.48 -19.21 -8.93
C ALA A 222 -1.74 -17.74 -9.22
N LEU A 223 -0.75 -17.07 -9.79
CA LEU A 223 -0.82 -15.70 -10.33
C LEU A 223 -0.71 -15.78 -11.85
N LEU A 224 -1.60 -15.09 -12.55
CA LEU A 224 -1.56 -15.00 -14.00
C LEU A 224 -1.37 -13.54 -14.43
N PHE A 225 -0.33 -13.31 -15.22
CA PHE A 225 -0.12 -12.04 -15.91
C PHE A 225 -0.18 -12.26 -17.41
N VAL A 226 -0.96 -11.43 -18.10
CA VAL A 226 -1.02 -11.41 -19.57
C VAL A 226 -0.60 -10.01 -20.02
N ASN A 227 0.42 -9.92 -20.84
CA ASN A 227 0.99 -8.65 -21.31
C ASN A 227 1.29 -7.68 -20.15
N GLY A 228 1.85 -8.20 -19.06
CA GLY A 228 2.18 -7.43 -17.86
C GLY A 228 1.00 -7.06 -16.95
N ARG A 229 -0.25 -7.38 -17.33
CA ARG A 229 -1.44 -7.11 -16.52
C ARG A 229 -1.88 -8.34 -15.75
N LYS A 230 -2.13 -8.19 -14.45
CA LYS A 230 -2.69 -9.27 -13.64
C LYS A 230 -4.11 -9.59 -14.10
N ILE A 231 -4.38 -10.87 -14.31
CA ILE A 231 -5.72 -11.40 -14.61
C ILE A 231 -6.31 -11.97 -13.32
N PRO A 232 -7.41 -11.40 -12.80
CA PRO A 232 -8.10 -11.93 -11.64
C PRO A 232 -8.65 -13.33 -11.93
N MET A 233 -8.36 -14.29 -11.04
CA MET A 233 -8.85 -15.65 -11.15
C MET A 233 -9.65 -16.05 -9.92
N LYS A 234 -10.79 -16.71 -10.11
CA LYS A 234 -11.52 -17.34 -9.01
C LYS A 234 -10.71 -18.50 -8.42
N GLY A 235 -10.89 -18.82 -7.13
CA GLY A 235 -10.11 -19.83 -6.42
C GLY A 235 -10.05 -21.18 -7.16
N PHE A 236 -11.18 -21.66 -7.68
CA PHE A 236 -11.20 -22.92 -8.42
C PHE A 236 -10.37 -22.89 -9.71
N VAL A 237 -10.27 -21.71 -10.37
CA VAL A 237 -9.43 -21.53 -11.57
C VAL A 237 -7.96 -21.55 -11.17
N GLN A 238 -7.61 -20.92 -10.06
CA GLN A 238 -6.25 -20.96 -9.49
C GLN A 238 -5.86 -22.40 -9.12
N ASP A 239 -6.77 -23.14 -8.48
CA ASP A 239 -6.56 -24.55 -8.12
C ASP A 239 -6.34 -25.42 -9.36
N ALA A 240 -7.16 -25.22 -10.40
CA ALA A 240 -7.03 -25.95 -11.66
C ALA A 240 -5.70 -25.64 -12.36
N LEU A 241 -5.31 -24.37 -12.43
CA LEU A 241 -4.05 -23.95 -13.05
C LEU A 241 -2.86 -24.49 -12.26
N ALA A 242 -2.84 -24.30 -10.95
CA ALA A 242 -1.78 -24.79 -10.09
C ALA A 242 -1.66 -26.34 -10.14
N GLY A 243 -2.79 -27.05 -10.15
CA GLY A 243 -2.85 -28.50 -10.27
C GLY A 243 -2.28 -29.00 -11.62
N THR A 244 -2.64 -28.34 -12.70
CA THR A 244 -2.15 -28.65 -14.04
C THR A 244 -0.64 -28.47 -14.13
N VAL A 245 -0.14 -27.31 -13.70
CA VAL A 245 1.30 -27.00 -13.70
C VAL A 245 2.07 -27.97 -12.79
N LYS A 246 1.54 -28.26 -11.59
CA LYS A 246 2.13 -29.22 -10.66
C LYS A 246 2.22 -30.62 -11.29
N GLY A 247 1.14 -31.07 -11.93
CA GLY A 247 1.12 -32.38 -12.61
C GLY A 247 2.16 -32.45 -13.73
N PHE A 248 2.28 -31.39 -14.52
CA PHE A 248 3.31 -31.29 -15.55
C PHE A 248 4.72 -31.36 -14.95
N ILE A 249 5.00 -30.54 -13.93
CA ILE A 249 6.32 -30.51 -13.26
C ILE A 249 6.67 -31.88 -12.66
N GLN A 250 5.71 -32.56 -12.03
CA GLN A 250 5.93 -33.90 -11.46
C GLN A 250 6.30 -34.97 -12.51
N SER A 251 5.92 -34.76 -13.77
CA SER A 251 6.31 -35.65 -14.86
C SER A 251 7.75 -35.43 -15.34
N LEU A 252 8.37 -34.31 -14.97
CA LEU A 252 9.75 -33.99 -15.31
C LEU A 252 10.72 -34.74 -14.36
N LYS A 253 11.80 -35.27 -14.93
CA LYS A 253 12.87 -35.84 -14.14
C LYS A 253 13.68 -34.73 -13.46
N GLN A 254 14.08 -34.95 -12.21
CA GLN A 254 14.95 -34.03 -11.44
C GLN A 254 14.31 -32.83 -10.77
N THR A 255 12.99 -32.76 -10.62
CA THR A 255 12.34 -31.77 -9.75
C THR A 255 12.27 -32.37 -8.34
N GLY A 256 13.10 -31.90 -7.41
CA GLY A 256 13.01 -32.25 -5.99
C GLY A 256 11.70 -31.77 -5.37
N GLU A 257 11.69 -31.45 -4.08
CA GLU A 257 10.54 -30.86 -3.43
C GLU A 257 10.26 -29.45 -4.01
N VAL A 258 9.11 -29.29 -4.68
CA VAL A 258 8.74 -28.05 -5.39
C VAL A 258 7.88 -27.20 -4.49
N SER A 259 8.40 -26.07 -4.02
CA SER A 259 7.69 -25.07 -3.22
C SER A 259 7.10 -23.93 -4.06
N GLN A 260 7.74 -23.59 -5.19
CA GLN A 260 7.32 -22.51 -6.08
C GLN A 260 7.67 -22.85 -7.53
N VAL A 261 6.82 -22.42 -8.46
CA VAL A 261 7.05 -22.53 -9.91
C VAL A 261 6.77 -21.17 -10.55
N GLU A 262 7.71 -20.71 -11.36
CA GLU A 262 7.54 -19.56 -12.24
C GLU A 262 7.53 -20.04 -13.70
N LEU A 263 6.50 -19.64 -14.44
CA LEU A 263 6.34 -19.98 -15.85
C LEU A 263 6.20 -18.71 -16.67
N LEU A 264 7.11 -18.47 -17.59
CA LEU A 264 7.04 -17.40 -18.56
C LEU A 264 6.76 -17.99 -19.95
N ILE A 265 5.63 -17.59 -20.54
CA ILE A 265 5.26 -17.97 -21.90
C ILE A 265 5.30 -16.71 -22.77
N GLN A 266 6.05 -16.77 -23.85
CA GLN A 266 6.11 -15.70 -24.86
C GLN A 266 5.58 -16.24 -26.16
N TYR A 267 4.59 -15.52 -26.73
CA TYR A 267 4.07 -15.81 -28.05
C TYR A 267 4.81 -14.94 -29.07
N THR A 268 5.27 -15.55 -30.16
CA THR A 268 5.75 -14.83 -31.35
C THR A 268 4.55 -14.46 -32.21
N GLY A 269 4.66 -13.43 -33.06
CA GLY A 269 3.52 -12.96 -33.87
C GLY A 269 2.90 -14.04 -34.80
N GLU A 270 3.60 -15.14 -35.06
CA GLU A 270 3.11 -16.29 -35.83
C GLU A 270 2.17 -17.19 -35.04
N ASP A 271 2.20 -17.14 -33.72
CA ASP A 271 1.37 -17.95 -32.81
C ASP A 271 0.04 -17.26 -32.45
N THR A 272 -0.19 -16.04 -32.92
CA THR A 272 -1.42 -15.31 -32.64
C THR A 272 -2.53 -15.84 -33.56
N PRO A 273 -3.63 -16.41 -33.02
CA PRO A 273 -4.76 -16.79 -33.87
C PRO A 273 -5.27 -15.55 -34.61
N PRO A 274 -5.74 -15.69 -35.89
CA PRO A 274 -6.30 -14.57 -36.63
C PRO A 274 -7.44 -13.93 -35.83
N GLU A 275 -7.45 -12.60 -35.76
CA GLU A 275 -8.57 -11.87 -35.18
C GLU A 275 -9.85 -12.34 -35.82
N GLU A 276 -10.76 -12.95 -35.04
CA GLU A 276 -12.12 -13.22 -35.50
C GLU A 276 -12.77 -11.87 -35.81
N GLU A 277 -12.96 -11.57 -37.10
CA GLU A 277 -13.76 -10.44 -37.53
C GLU A 277 -15.16 -10.63 -36.91
N SER A 278 -15.46 -9.77 -35.94
CA SER A 278 -16.79 -9.73 -35.34
C SER A 278 -17.81 -9.35 -36.39
N PRO A 279 -18.94 -10.08 -36.52
CA PRO A 279 -19.97 -9.80 -37.48
C PRO A 279 -20.71 -8.49 -37.24
#